data_effadca4f5a7b38c1eea009e6e28d200
#
_entry.id   effadca4f5a7b38c1eea009e6e28d200
#
_cell.length_a   1.000
_cell.length_b   1.000
_cell.length_c   1.000
_cell.angle_alpha   90.00
_cell.angle_beta   90.00
_cell.angle_gamma   90.00
#
_symmetry.space_group_name_H-M   'P 1'
#
loop_
_entity.id
_entity.type
_entity.pdbx_description
1 polymer ?
#
loop_
_entity_poly.entity_id
_entity_poly.type
_entity_poly.pdbx_seq_one_letter_code
_entity_poly.pdbx_strand_id
1 'polypeptide(L)'
;MDHKMFCFQCEQTAGCSGCMGNAGVCGKTAATAGLQDELTGALIGLARACENNAKTDATDRIIIEGLFSTITNVNFNDETLRVMIDRIHEEKSRIVPGCAACASPCGNTNDYDMKQIWEADEDIRSLKSLILFGIRGMSAYAYHALMLGYRDETVNAFFYKALSVISYDYGMDELLPIVLEVGEVNFRCMELLDTANTTAYGTPVPTRVSLTVEKGPFIVVSGHDFKDLELLLKQTEGKGINIYTHGEMLPAHAYPELKKYAHLKGNFGTAWQNQQKEFDGVPGAFLFTTNCLMPVKPGYADRVFTTEVVSFPNVIHIGEEKDFTPVIEKALSLGGYKEDQHRTGINGGSFVTTGFGHGTVLGVADQVIDAVKSGAIRHFFLVGGCDGARPGRNYYTEFVKQTPKDSVILTLACGKYRFNDLDLGEIGGLPRIMDMGQCNDAFSAIKVAVALAEAFECDVNELPLSMILSWYEQKAVCILLTLLHLGIKNIYLGPTLPAFISPNVLQYLVDNYNISPISTPEKDLKKILG
;
A
#
# COMPACT_ATOMS: atom_id res chain seq x y z
N MET A 1 -1.83 -23.21 26.30
CA MET A 1 -0.77 -23.50 25.30
C MET A 1 -0.10 -22.19 24.98
N ASP A 2 1.21 -22.10 25.21
CA ASP A 2 1.96 -20.90 24.79
C ASP A 2 2.02 -20.87 23.26
N HIS A 3 1.08 -20.16 22.63
CA HIS A 3 1.08 -19.94 21.19
C HIS A 3 2.19 -18.93 20.87
N LYS A 4 3.35 -19.43 20.50
CA LYS A 4 4.40 -18.60 19.92
C LYS A 4 4.05 -18.34 18.46
N MET A 5 4.05 -17.06 18.06
CA MET A 5 3.90 -16.68 16.65
C MET A 5 5.22 -16.73 15.91
N PHE A 6 5.16 -16.83 14.59
CA PHE A 6 6.24 -16.43 13.69
C PHE A 6 5.69 -15.46 12.64
N CYS A 7 6.33 -14.31 12.46
CA CYS A 7 5.95 -13.35 11.42
C CYS A 7 7.12 -12.42 11.10
N PHE A 8 7.49 -12.32 9.83
CA PHE A 8 8.58 -11.44 9.35
C PHE A 8 8.21 -10.63 8.10
N GLN A 9 6.89 -10.47 7.86
CA GLN A 9 6.35 -9.92 6.61
C GLN A 9 6.45 -8.40 6.45
N CYS A 10 6.90 -7.66 7.48
CA CYS A 10 7.01 -6.20 7.43
C CYS A 10 8.36 -5.70 7.94
N GLU A 11 8.66 -4.44 7.61
CA GLU A 11 9.92 -3.78 7.99
C GLU A 11 10.11 -3.68 9.51
N GLN A 12 9.02 -3.63 10.27
CA GLN A 12 9.08 -3.49 11.73
C GLN A 12 9.32 -4.82 12.47
N THR A 13 9.47 -5.92 11.76
CA THR A 13 9.66 -7.23 12.38
C THR A 13 10.79 -7.21 13.43
N ALA A 14 10.58 -7.89 14.54
CA ALA A 14 11.48 -7.83 15.70
C ALA A 14 12.91 -8.23 15.33
N GLY A 15 13.87 -7.35 15.65
CA GLY A 15 15.28 -7.58 15.40
C GLY A 15 15.67 -7.79 13.94
N CYS A 16 14.80 -7.42 12.97
CA CYS A 16 14.96 -7.72 11.54
C CYS A 16 15.13 -9.24 11.25
N SER A 17 14.53 -10.10 12.10
CA SER A 17 14.62 -11.57 11.97
C SER A 17 13.26 -12.26 12.05
N GLY A 18 12.32 -11.71 12.81
CA GLY A 18 10.97 -12.24 12.99
C GLY A 18 10.36 -11.91 14.34
N CYS A 19 9.05 -11.71 14.36
CA CYS A 19 8.26 -11.66 15.60
C CYS A 19 7.96 -13.09 16.04
N MET A 20 8.51 -13.52 17.18
CA MET A 20 8.43 -14.92 17.67
C MET A 20 7.83 -15.03 19.08
N GLY A 21 7.32 -13.91 19.62
CA GLY A 21 6.76 -13.84 20.98
C GLY A 21 5.24 -14.03 21.02
N ASN A 22 4.62 -13.43 22.02
CA ASN A 22 3.17 -13.43 22.20
C ASN A 22 2.46 -12.34 21.37
N ALA A 23 3.22 -11.39 20.81
CA ALA A 23 2.70 -10.34 19.95
C ALA A 23 3.77 -9.87 18.94
N GLY A 24 3.34 -9.40 17.79
CA GLY A 24 4.15 -8.71 16.82
C GLY A 24 4.40 -7.25 17.21
N VAL A 25 5.45 -6.64 16.65
CA VAL A 25 5.75 -5.21 16.84
C VAL A 25 4.58 -4.32 16.39
N CYS A 26 3.81 -4.75 15.38
CA CYS A 26 2.60 -4.06 14.92
C CYS A 26 1.41 -4.17 15.90
N GLY A 27 1.52 -4.89 16.99
CA GLY A 27 0.44 -5.14 17.96
C GLY A 27 -0.45 -6.34 17.66
N LYS A 28 -0.20 -7.08 16.58
CA LYS A 28 -0.90 -8.35 16.27
C LYS A 28 -0.60 -9.39 17.37
N THR A 29 -1.63 -10.06 17.87
CA THR A 29 -1.46 -11.15 18.84
C THR A 29 -0.93 -12.43 18.17
N ALA A 30 -0.40 -13.37 18.95
CA ALA A 30 -0.01 -14.68 18.42
C ALA A 30 -1.22 -15.45 17.87
N ALA A 31 -2.41 -15.29 18.49
CA ALA A 31 -3.64 -15.90 17.99
C ALA A 31 -4.03 -15.34 16.62
N THR A 32 -4.04 -14.01 16.47
CA THR A 32 -4.32 -13.35 15.19
C THR A 32 -3.32 -13.76 14.12
N ALA A 33 -2.03 -13.89 14.45
CA ALA A 33 -1.01 -14.35 13.51
C ALA A 33 -1.25 -15.79 13.06
N GLY A 34 -1.61 -16.68 13.98
CA GLY A 34 -1.98 -18.08 13.68
C GLY A 34 -3.20 -18.16 12.76
N LEU A 35 -4.25 -17.37 13.04
CA LEU A 35 -5.44 -17.30 12.16
C LEU A 35 -5.12 -16.77 10.76
N GLN A 36 -4.17 -15.84 10.63
CA GLN A 36 -3.75 -15.38 9.30
C GLN A 36 -2.94 -16.45 8.54
N ASP A 37 -2.21 -17.30 9.25
CA ASP A 37 -1.55 -18.46 8.64
C ASP A 37 -2.60 -19.53 8.24
N GLU A 38 -3.60 -19.82 9.09
CA GLU A 38 -4.73 -20.69 8.76
C GLU A 38 -5.51 -20.18 7.55
N LEU A 39 -5.83 -18.89 7.53
CA LEU A 39 -6.49 -18.23 6.39
C LEU A 39 -5.66 -18.39 5.09
N THR A 40 -4.34 -18.19 5.16
CA THR A 40 -3.45 -18.36 4.01
C THR A 40 -3.41 -19.82 3.55
N GLY A 41 -3.35 -20.77 4.48
CA GLY A 41 -3.42 -22.20 4.19
C GLY A 41 -4.74 -22.61 3.53
N ALA A 42 -5.85 -22.05 3.97
CA ALA A 42 -7.18 -22.28 3.39
C ALA A 42 -7.27 -21.71 1.97
N LEU A 43 -6.71 -20.51 1.72
CA LEU A 43 -6.62 -19.90 0.37
C LEU A 43 -5.79 -20.75 -0.59
N ILE A 44 -4.66 -21.30 -0.14
CA ILE A 44 -3.85 -22.24 -0.94
C ILE A 44 -4.66 -23.50 -1.26
N GLY A 45 -5.38 -24.05 -0.28
CA GLY A 45 -6.27 -25.20 -0.49
C GLY A 45 -7.39 -24.91 -1.49
N LEU A 46 -7.99 -23.71 -1.44
CA LEU A 46 -9.00 -23.27 -2.41
C LEU A 46 -8.40 -23.08 -3.82
N ALA A 47 -7.24 -22.46 -3.93
CA ALA A 47 -6.56 -22.27 -5.21
C ALA A 47 -6.29 -23.61 -5.91
N ARG A 48 -5.79 -24.61 -5.16
CA ARG A 48 -5.58 -25.97 -5.66
C ARG A 48 -6.87 -26.68 -6.05
N ALA A 49 -7.95 -26.43 -5.32
CA ALA A 49 -9.26 -26.96 -5.69
C ALA A 49 -9.75 -26.40 -7.04
N CYS A 50 -9.36 -25.17 -7.38
CA CYS A 50 -9.72 -24.49 -8.63
C CYS A 50 -8.85 -24.88 -9.84
N GLU A 51 -7.72 -25.57 -9.69
CA GLU A 51 -6.82 -25.95 -10.80
C GLU A 51 -7.55 -26.73 -11.91
N ASN A 52 -8.46 -27.62 -11.53
CA ASN A 52 -9.19 -28.49 -12.45
C ASN A 52 -10.72 -28.26 -12.38
N ASN A 53 -11.18 -27.22 -11.72
CA ASN A 53 -12.59 -26.96 -11.51
C ASN A 53 -12.93 -25.49 -11.85
N ALA A 54 -14.20 -25.27 -12.22
CA ALA A 54 -14.68 -23.93 -12.54
C ALA A 54 -14.73 -23.05 -11.29
N LYS A 55 -14.15 -21.87 -11.39
CA LYS A 55 -14.24 -20.76 -10.44
C LYS A 55 -15.28 -19.75 -10.91
N THR A 56 -15.73 -18.90 -10.01
CA THR A 56 -16.70 -17.85 -10.26
C THR A 56 -16.14 -16.51 -9.78
N ASP A 57 -16.82 -15.42 -10.14
CA ASP A 57 -16.53 -14.07 -9.61
C ASP A 57 -16.55 -14.04 -8.08
N ALA A 58 -17.40 -14.82 -7.43
CA ALA A 58 -17.43 -14.94 -5.98
C ALA A 58 -16.17 -15.62 -5.43
N THR A 59 -15.66 -16.65 -6.14
CA THR A 59 -14.40 -17.32 -5.80
C THR A 59 -13.22 -16.35 -5.91
N ASP A 60 -13.14 -15.58 -7.00
CA ASP A 60 -12.11 -14.56 -7.20
C ASP A 60 -12.14 -13.51 -6.08
N ARG A 61 -13.33 -13.02 -5.72
CA ARG A 61 -13.52 -12.07 -4.63
C ARG A 61 -13.02 -12.63 -3.29
N ILE A 62 -13.32 -13.88 -2.97
CA ILE A 62 -12.85 -14.55 -1.75
C ILE A 62 -11.32 -14.61 -1.70
N ILE A 63 -10.66 -14.95 -2.80
CA ILE A 63 -9.18 -14.98 -2.89
C ILE A 63 -8.61 -13.58 -2.63
N ILE A 64 -9.14 -12.55 -3.29
CA ILE A 64 -8.68 -11.16 -3.17
C ILE A 64 -8.88 -10.66 -1.74
N GLU A 65 -10.07 -10.79 -1.16
CA GLU A 65 -10.39 -10.35 0.20
C GLU A 65 -9.55 -11.08 1.25
N GLY A 66 -9.39 -12.39 1.09
CA GLY A 66 -8.60 -13.22 2.01
C GLY A 66 -7.13 -12.80 2.02
N LEU A 67 -6.51 -12.66 0.85
CA LEU A 67 -5.13 -12.19 0.73
C LEU A 67 -4.97 -10.78 1.33
N PHE A 68 -5.86 -9.86 0.99
CA PHE A 68 -5.82 -8.47 1.47
C PHE A 68 -5.94 -8.40 3.01
N SER A 69 -6.79 -9.23 3.62
CA SER A 69 -6.94 -9.29 5.08
C SER A 69 -5.67 -9.70 5.83
N THR A 70 -4.74 -10.38 5.16
CA THR A 70 -3.47 -10.83 5.75
C THR A 70 -2.34 -9.81 5.64
N ILE A 71 -2.53 -8.70 4.93
CA ILE A 71 -1.55 -7.60 4.86
C ILE A 71 -1.32 -7.00 6.24
N THR A 72 -0.12 -6.49 6.46
CA THR A 72 0.24 -5.82 7.72
C THR A 72 -0.69 -4.64 8.00
N ASN A 73 -1.19 -4.54 9.22
CA ASN A 73 -2.06 -3.44 9.69
C ASN A 73 -3.39 -3.30 8.92
N VAL A 74 -4.01 -4.42 8.58
CA VAL A 74 -5.34 -4.48 7.98
C VAL A 74 -6.35 -5.08 8.97
N ASN A 75 -6.24 -6.36 9.27
CA ASN A 75 -7.20 -7.06 10.10
C ASN A 75 -6.56 -7.59 11.38
N PHE A 76 -7.05 -7.09 12.53
CA PHE A 76 -6.65 -7.49 13.89
C PHE A 76 -7.76 -8.26 14.62
N ASN A 77 -8.88 -8.54 13.95
CA ASN A 77 -10.06 -9.13 14.57
C ASN A 77 -10.14 -10.63 14.27
N ASP A 78 -9.90 -11.43 15.30
CA ASP A 78 -9.90 -12.89 15.20
C ASP A 78 -11.25 -13.46 14.73
N GLU A 79 -12.37 -12.80 15.07
CA GLU A 79 -13.71 -13.25 14.67
C GLU A 79 -13.91 -13.09 13.16
N THR A 80 -13.54 -11.94 12.60
CA THR A 80 -13.68 -11.71 11.15
C THR A 80 -12.76 -12.62 10.35
N LEU A 81 -11.55 -12.93 10.86
CA LEU A 81 -10.65 -13.91 10.22
C LEU A 81 -11.24 -15.31 10.19
N ARG A 82 -11.88 -15.77 11.29
CA ARG A 82 -12.58 -17.08 11.32
C ARG A 82 -13.73 -17.12 10.32
N VAL A 83 -14.56 -16.08 10.26
CA VAL A 83 -15.64 -15.98 9.26
C VAL A 83 -15.10 -16.08 7.84
N MET A 84 -13.95 -15.47 7.54
CA MET A 84 -13.32 -15.59 6.22
C MET A 84 -12.83 -17.01 5.93
N ILE A 85 -12.23 -17.69 6.92
CA ILE A 85 -11.81 -19.09 6.80
C ILE A 85 -13.02 -19.98 6.50
N ASP A 86 -14.12 -19.80 7.24
CA ASP A 86 -15.35 -20.55 7.04
C ASP A 86 -15.93 -20.33 5.61
N ARG A 87 -15.96 -19.10 5.13
CA ARG A 87 -16.38 -18.78 3.74
C ARG A 87 -15.50 -19.47 2.70
N ILE A 88 -14.19 -19.56 2.92
CA ILE A 88 -13.28 -20.28 2.03
C ILE A 88 -13.58 -21.77 2.02
N HIS A 89 -13.84 -22.36 3.17
CA HIS A 89 -14.19 -23.79 3.29
C HIS A 89 -15.54 -24.10 2.63
N GLU A 90 -16.54 -23.23 2.78
CA GLU A 90 -17.83 -23.35 2.10
C GLU A 90 -17.64 -23.30 0.58
N GLU A 91 -16.90 -22.32 0.06
CA GLU A 91 -16.64 -22.19 -1.36
C GLU A 91 -15.84 -23.38 -1.91
N LYS A 92 -14.81 -23.85 -1.18
CA LYS A 92 -14.06 -25.05 -1.53
C LYS A 92 -14.96 -26.29 -1.61
N SER A 93 -15.89 -26.44 -0.67
CA SER A 93 -16.86 -27.55 -0.66
C SER A 93 -17.84 -27.49 -1.82
N ARG A 94 -18.18 -26.28 -2.29
CA ARG A 94 -19.02 -26.06 -3.47
C ARG A 94 -18.30 -26.46 -4.76
N ILE A 95 -16.99 -26.16 -4.87
CA ILE A 95 -16.17 -26.44 -6.05
C ILE A 95 -15.82 -27.93 -6.14
N VAL A 96 -15.49 -28.55 -5.02
CA VAL A 96 -15.16 -29.98 -4.92
C VAL A 96 -16.17 -30.65 -4.01
N PRO A 97 -17.37 -30.97 -4.49
CA PRO A 97 -18.36 -31.65 -3.68
C PRO A 97 -17.81 -33.01 -3.24
N GLY A 98 -17.83 -33.26 -1.94
CA GLY A 98 -17.31 -34.46 -1.34
C GLY A 98 -17.91 -35.71 -1.99
N CYS A 99 -17.08 -36.62 -2.47
CA CYS A 99 -17.51 -37.94 -2.88
C CYS A 99 -17.98 -38.69 -1.63
N ALA A 100 -19.29 -38.98 -1.51
CA ALA A 100 -19.85 -39.73 -0.39
C ALA A 100 -19.22 -41.14 -0.20
N ALA A 101 -18.44 -41.61 -1.20
CA ALA A 101 -17.75 -42.90 -1.19
C ALA A 101 -16.26 -42.81 -0.84
N CYS A 102 -15.69 -41.60 -0.72
CA CYS A 102 -14.27 -41.42 -0.43
C CYS A 102 -14.11 -40.85 0.98
N ALA A 103 -13.44 -41.58 1.88
CA ALA A 103 -13.04 -41.12 3.20
C ALA A 103 -11.94 -40.03 3.15
N SER A 104 -11.50 -39.63 1.97
CA SER A 104 -10.55 -38.55 1.70
C SER A 104 -11.04 -37.72 0.52
N PRO A 105 -10.86 -36.38 0.53
CA PRO A 105 -11.17 -35.54 -0.63
C PRO A 105 -10.40 -36.03 -1.86
N CYS A 106 -11.07 -36.13 -3.01
CA CYS A 106 -10.41 -36.42 -4.27
C CYS A 106 -9.52 -35.25 -4.67
N GLY A 107 -8.22 -35.44 -4.53
CA GLY A 107 -7.21 -34.43 -4.80
C GLY A 107 -6.65 -33.78 -3.52
N ASN A 108 -5.46 -33.19 -3.64
CA ASN A 108 -4.75 -32.55 -2.52
C ASN A 108 -5.33 -31.12 -2.27
N THR A 109 -6.58 -31.04 -1.82
CA THR A 109 -7.31 -29.78 -1.55
C THR A 109 -7.37 -29.42 -0.07
N ASN A 110 -6.59 -30.10 0.77
CA ASN A 110 -6.48 -29.79 2.19
C ASN A 110 -5.84 -28.40 2.36
N ASP A 111 -6.14 -27.74 3.44
CA ASP A 111 -5.45 -26.51 3.81
C ASP A 111 -3.96 -26.77 3.94
N TYR A 112 -3.17 -25.80 3.50
CA TYR A 112 -1.72 -25.89 3.53
C TYR A 112 -1.19 -25.50 4.91
N ASP A 113 -0.29 -26.29 5.48
CA ASP A 113 0.38 -25.93 6.73
C ASP A 113 1.50 -24.93 6.45
N MET A 114 1.30 -23.68 6.86
CA MET A 114 2.27 -22.59 6.64
C MET A 114 3.62 -22.83 7.31
N LYS A 115 3.72 -23.74 8.30
CA LYS A 115 5.01 -24.13 8.87
C LYS A 115 5.97 -24.71 7.81
N GLN A 116 5.43 -25.37 6.80
CA GLN A 116 6.25 -25.91 5.69
C GLN A 116 7.03 -24.82 4.96
N ILE A 117 6.54 -23.57 4.95
CA ILE A 117 7.30 -22.43 4.41
C ILE A 117 8.26 -21.89 5.47
N TRP A 118 7.73 -21.67 6.70
CA TRP A 118 8.53 -21.01 7.73
C TRP A 118 9.74 -21.85 8.16
N GLU A 119 9.68 -23.18 8.02
CA GLU A 119 10.73 -24.14 8.37
C GLU A 119 11.52 -24.64 7.15
N ALA A 120 11.20 -24.17 5.92
CA ALA A 120 11.92 -24.54 4.71
C ALA A 120 13.37 -24.00 4.72
N ASP A 121 14.18 -24.53 3.78
CA ASP A 121 15.47 -23.94 3.45
C ASP A 121 15.35 -22.42 3.26
N GLU A 122 16.37 -21.65 3.68
CA GLU A 122 16.26 -20.19 3.74
C GLU A 122 16.06 -19.53 2.38
N ASP A 123 16.61 -20.09 1.30
CA ASP A 123 16.45 -19.55 -0.05
C ASP A 123 15.04 -19.85 -0.59
N ILE A 124 14.57 -21.09 -0.39
CA ILE A 124 13.21 -21.49 -0.75
C ILE A 124 12.17 -20.68 0.04
N ARG A 125 12.39 -20.55 1.35
CA ARG A 125 11.55 -19.68 2.20
C ARG A 125 11.53 -18.25 1.71
N SER A 126 12.68 -17.71 1.32
CA SER A 126 12.83 -16.35 0.79
C SER A 126 12.01 -16.15 -0.48
N LEU A 127 12.15 -17.04 -1.47
CA LEU A 127 11.45 -16.94 -2.75
C LEU A 127 9.94 -17.16 -2.60
N LYS A 128 9.51 -18.16 -1.81
CA LYS A 128 8.09 -18.37 -1.50
C LYS A 128 7.48 -17.17 -0.73
N SER A 129 8.25 -16.54 0.15
CA SER A 129 7.84 -15.33 0.84
C SER A 129 7.68 -14.14 -0.11
N LEU A 130 8.60 -13.98 -1.06
CA LEU A 130 8.49 -12.93 -2.10
C LEU A 130 7.22 -13.10 -2.94
N ILE A 131 6.91 -14.32 -3.36
CA ILE A 131 5.67 -14.63 -4.10
C ILE A 131 4.45 -14.31 -3.22
N LEU A 132 4.39 -14.87 -2.01
CA LEU A 132 3.25 -14.69 -1.10
C LEU A 132 3.02 -13.22 -0.73
N PHE A 133 4.07 -12.51 -0.36
CA PHE A 133 3.96 -11.11 0.04
C PHE A 133 3.69 -10.21 -1.17
N GLY A 134 4.22 -10.55 -2.33
CA GLY A 134 3.90 -9.88 -3.58
C GLY A 134 2.42 -9.98 -3.93
N ILE A 135 1.83 -11.19 -3.94
CA ILE A 135 0.39 -11.35 -4.23
C ILE A 135 -0.52 -10.78 -3.14
N ARG A 136 -0.09 -10.77 -1.87
CA ARG A 136 -0.80 -10.03 -0.82
C ARG A 136 -0.87 -8.53 -1.14
N GLY A 137 0.26 -7.91 -1.52
CA GLY A 137 0.29 -6.51 -1.92
C GLY A 137 -0.59 -6.22 -3.14
N MET A 138 -0.47 -7.05 -4.18
CA MET A 138 -1.26 -6.95 -5.41
C MET A 138 -2.77 -7.10 -5.15
N SER A 139 -3.19 -7.94 -4.19
CA SER A 139 -4.60 -8.15 -3.87
C SER A 139 -5.30 -6.88 -3.39
N ALA A 140 -4.58 -5.97 -2.72
CA ALA A 140 -5.12 -4.67 -2.33
C ALA A 140 -5.49 -3.82 -3.56
N TYR A 141 -4.64 -3.79 -4.57
CA TYR A 141 -4.92 -3.06 -5.81
C TYR A 141 -6.06 -3.68 -6.61
N ALA A 142 -6.07 -5.02 -6.73
CA ALA A 142 -7.17 -5.75 -7.35
C ALA A 142 -8.50 -5.51 -6.62
N TYR A 143 -8.48 -5.44 -5.28
CA TYR A 143 -9.66 -5.16 -4.48
C TYR A 143 -10.23 -3.76 -4.76
N HIS A 144 -9.39 -2.72 -4.77
CA HIS A 144 -9.85 -1.37 -5.05
C HIS A 144 -10.41 -1.23 -6.48
N ALA A 145 -9.80 -1.88 -7.47
CA ALA A 145 -10.31 -1.94 -8.82
C ALA A 145 -11.70 -2.65 -8.86
N LEU A 146 -11.82 -3.77 -8.11
CA LEU A 146 -13.08 -4.52 -8.00
C LEU A 146 -14.21 -3.68 -7.38
N MET A 147 -13.92 -2.86 -6.38
CA MET A 147 -14.93 -1.95 -5.78
C MET A 147 -15.46 -0.92 -6.77
N LEU A 148 -14.70 -0.59 -7.80
CA LEU A 148 -15.11 0.25 -8.93
C LEU A 148 -15.69 -0.53 -10.11
N GLY A 149 -15.84 -1.86 -9.99
CA GLY A 149 -16.39 -2.73 -11.02
C GLY A 149 -15.39 -3.18 -12.09
N TYR A 150 -14.10 -3.01 -11.87
CA TYR A 150 -13.03 -3.40 -12.79
C TYR A 150 -12.41 -4.73 -12.37
N ARG A 151 -12.20 -5.61 -13.35
CA ARG A 151 -11.59 -6.94 -13.19
C ARG A 151 -10.64 -7.22 -14.35
N ASP A 152 -9.65 -8.06 -14.09
CA ASP A 152 -8.73 -8.55 -15.10
C ASP A 152 -8.51 -10.06 -14.92
N GLU A 153 -8.84 -10.86 -15.95
CA GLU A 153 -8.74 -12.32 -15.91
C GLU A 153 -7.29 -12.81 -15.72
N THR A 154 -6.30 -12.08 -16.26
CA THR A 154 -4.89 -12.45 -16.09
C THR A 154 -4.47 -12.27 -14.64
N VAL A 155 -4.86 -11.14 -14.03
CA VAL A 155 -4.59 -10.87 -12.61
C VAL A 155 -5.26 -11.91 -11.72
N ASN A 156 -6.55 -12.18 -11.96
CA ASN A 156 -7.30 -13.18 -11.18
C ASN A 156 -6.70 -14.58 -11.33
N ALA A 157 -6.39 -15.03 -12.56
CA ALA A 157 -5.78 -16.33 -12.80
C ALA A 157 -4.41 -16.48 -12.11
N PHE A 158 -3.65 -15.39 -12.05
CA PHE A 158 -2.33 -15.43 -11.43
C PHE A 158 -2.39 -15.61 -9.90
N PHE A 159 -3.39 -15.10 -9.21
CA PHE A 159 -3.56 -15.37 -7.77
C PHE A 159 -3.65 -16.87 -7.49
N TYR A 160 -4.42 -17.61 -8.28
CA TYR A 160 -4.54 -19.07 -8.12
C TYR A 160 -3.22 -19.78 -8.42
N LYS A 161 -2.55 -19.42 -9.52
CA LYS A 161 -1.24 -19.97 -9.88
C LYS A 161 -0.24 -19.73 -8.75
N ALA A 162 -0.10 -18.51 -8.28
CA ALA A 162 0.87 -18.14 -7.26
C ALA A 162 0.60 -18.84 -5.91
N LEU A 163 -0.67 -18.90 -5.48
CA LEU A 163 -1.07 -19.63 -4.26
C LEU A 163 -0.77 -21.14 -4.38
N SER A 164 -1.10 -21.77 -5.51
CA SER A 164 -0.82 -23.19 -5.73
C SER A 164 0.67 -23.49 -5.70
N VAL A 165 1.48 -22.68 -6.38
CA VAL A 165 2.95 -22.83 -6.46
C VAL A 165 3.61 -22.79 -5.08
N ILE A 166 3.10 -22.02 -4.14
CA ILE A 166 3.61 -21.98 -2.77
C ILE A 166 3.59 -23.38 -2.13
N SER A 167 2.62 -24.23 -2.49
CA SER A 167 2.47 -25.59 -1.96
C SER A 167 3.32 -26.64 -2.67
N TYR A 168 3.94 -26.30 -3.80
CA TYR A 168 4.75 -27.24 -4.58
C TYR A 168 6.17 -27.34 -4.05
N ASP A 169 6.79 -28.49 -4.30
CA ASP A 169 8.20 -28.74 -3.97
C ASP A 169 9.10 -28.25 -5.11
N TYR A 170 9.14 -26.93 -5.29
CA TYR A 170 9.92 -26.25 -6.32
C TYR A 170 11.26 -25.78 -5.78
N GLY A 171 12.30 -25.89 -6.61
CA GLY A 171 13.62 -25.33 -6.37
C GLY A 171 13.72 -23.86 -6.76
N MET A 172 14.91 -23.27 -6.54
CA MET A 172 15.16 -21.86 -6.84
C MET A 172 14.94 -21.52 -8.32
N ASP A 173 15.37 -22.39 -9.24
CA ASP A 173 15.26 -22.18 -10.69
C ASP A 173 13.80 -22.13 -11.16
N GLU A 174 12.89 -22.79 -10.45
CA GLU A 174 11.46 -22.80 -10.74
C GLU A 174 10.74 -21.64 -10.06
N LEU A 175 11.15 -21.23 -8.86
CA LEU A 175 10.52 -20.16 -8.09
C LEU A 175 10.90 -18.76 -8.57
N LEU A 176 12.16 -18.54 -8.98
CA LEU A 176 12.65 -17.20 -9.37
C LEU A 176 11.88 -16.60 -10.56
N PRO A 177 11.58 -17.35 -11.64
CA PRO A 177 10.73 -16.84 -12.72
C PRO A 177 9.35 -16.40 -12.23
N ILE A 178 8.77 -17.11 -11.25
CA ILE A 178 7.45 -16.78 -10.70
C ILE A 178 7.51 -15.52 -9.83
N VAL A 179 8.61 -15.30 -9.10
CA VAL A 179 8.85 -14.04 -8.38
C VAL A 179 8.83 -12.86 -9.34
N LEU A 180 9.46 -12.97 -10.50
CA LEU A 180 9.46 -11.92 -11.52
C LEU A 180 8.08 -11.76 -12.20
N GLU A 181 7.36 -12.86 -12.39
CA GLU A 181 5.97 -12.84 -12.91
C GLU A 181 5.00 -12.14 -11.95
N VAL A 182 5.21 -12.21 -10.62
CA VAL A 182 4.47 -11.36 -9.66
C VAL A 182 4.61 -9.89 -10.04
N GLY A 183 5.82 -9.46 -10.40
CA GLY A 183 6.10 -8.08 -10.80
C GLY A 183 5.38 -7.68 -12.09
N GLU A 184 5.39 -8.55 -13.09
CA GLU A 184 4.67 -8.38 -14.36
C GLU A 184 3.17 -8.20 -14.14
N VAL A 185 2.58 -9.14 -13.44
CA VAL A 185 1.12 -9.13 -13.20
C VAL A 185 0.72 -7.98 -12.28
N ASN A 186 1.57 -7.61 -11.31
CA ASN A 186 1.31 -6.43 -10.48
C ASN A 186 1.35 -5.13 -11.28
N PHE A 187 2.23 -4.99 -12.28
CA PHE A 187 2.21 -3.84 -13.18
C PHE A 187 0.85 -3.70 -13.88
N ARG A 188 0.34 -4.80 -14.42
CA ARG A 188 -1.00 -4.87 -15.04
C ARG A 188 -2.11 -4.56 -14.02
N CYS A 189 -1.99 -5.03 -12.79
CA CYS A 189 -2.96 -4.76 -11.73
C CYS A 189 -2.98 -3.29 -11.33
N MET A 190 -1.81 -2.64 -11.24
CA MET A 190 -1.73 -1.19 -10.98
C MET A 190 -2.31 -0.37 -12.13
N GLU A 191 -2.09 -0.77 -13.40
CA GLU A 191 -2.72 -0.15 -14.58
C GLU A 191 -4.25 -0.27 -14.54
N LEU A 192 -4.76 -1.44 -14.13
CA LEU A 192 -6.20 -1.67 -13.94
C LEU A 192 -6.79 -0.70 -12.92
N LEU A 193 -6.12 -0.53 -11.78
CA LEU A 193 -6.58 0.39 -10.73
C LEU A 193 -6.46 1.86 -11.15
N ASP A 194 -5.37 2.26 -11.82
CA ASP A 194 -5.21 3.61 -12.38
C ASP A 194 -6.35 3.93 -13.36
N THR A 195 -6.66 2.99 -14.26
CA THR A 195 -7.77 3.11 -15.21
C THR A 195 -9.11 3.23 -14.48
N ALA A 196 -9.35 2.42 -13.45
CA ALA A 196 -10.57 2.45 -12.66
C ALA A 196 -10.74 3.81 -11.96
N ASN A 197 -9.70 4.29 -11.28
CA ASN A 197 -9.71 5.57 -10.56
C ASN A 197 -9.88 6.76 -11.51
N THR A 198 -9.11 6.82 -12.60
CA THR A 198 -9.14 7.94 -13.54
C THR A 198 -10.44 7.98 -14.36
N THR A 199 -11.03 6.83 -14.65
CA THR A 199 -12.35 6.75 -15.30
C THR A 199 -13.46 7.21 -14.35
N ALA A 200 -13.42 6.79 -13.09
CA ALA A 200 -14.46 7.13 -12.12
C ALA A 200 -14.36 8.58 -11.63
N TYR A 201 -13.15 9.09 -11.44
CA TYR A 201 -12.93 10.35 -10.71
C TYR A 201 -12.21 11.43 -11.55
N GLY A 202 -11.83 11.12 -12.77
CA GLY A 202 -11.09 12.00 -13.67
C GLY A 202 -9.57 11.95 -13.44
N THR A 203 -8.82 12.54 -14.37
CA THR A 203 -7.36 12.65 -14.25
C THR A 203 -6.99 13.58 -13.10
N PRO A 204 -6.10 13.17 -12.19
CA PRO A 204 -5.65 14.02 -11.10
C PRO A 204 -5.01 15.31 -11.61
N VAL A 205 -5.30 16.44 -10.96
CA VAL A 205 -4.71 17.73 -11.27
C VAL A 205 -3.98 18.29 -10.05
N PRO A 206 -2.85 18.99 -10.21
CA PRO A 206 -2.11 19.56 -9.10
C PRO A 206 -3.00 20.39 -8.20
N THR A 207 -3.05 20.03 -6.94
CA THR A 207 -3.96 20.63 -5.97
C THR A 207 -3.22 20.89 -4.66
N ARG A 208 -3.27 22.15 -4.21
CA ARG A 208 -2.76 22.55 -2.91
C ARG A 208 -3.80 22.25 -1.85
N VAL A 209 -3.44 21.48 -0.82
CA VAL A 209 -4.34 20.97 0.22
C VAL A 209 -3.97 21.59 1.56
N SER A 210 -4.95 22.19 2.24
CA SER A 210 -4.77 22.80 3.55
C SER A 210 -4.60 21.75 4.65
N LEU A 211 -3.78 22.07 5.66
CA LEU A 211 -3.65 21.28 6.90
C LEU A 211 -4.46 21.90 8.05
N THR A 212 -5.18 23.00 7.82
CA THR A 212 -6.08 23.60 8.80
C THR A 212 -7.34 22.75 8.94
N VAL A 213 -7.74 22.46 10.18
CA VAL A 213 -9.02 21.85 10.51
C VAL A 213 -10.00 22.94 10.93
N GLU A 214 -11.01 23.17 10.11
CA GLU A 214 -12.05 24.18 10.39
C GLU A 214 -12.89 23.77 11.60
N LYS A 215 -13.44 24.74 12.32
CA LYS A 215 -14.38 24.54 13.42
C LYS A 215 -15.62 23.76 12.97
N GLY A 216 -16.24 23.05 13.90
CA GLY A 216 -17.47 22.28 13.67
C GLY A 216 -17.22 20.78 13.54
N PRO A 217 -18.28 19.98 13.36
CA PRO A 217 -18.21 18.54 13.24
C PRO A 217 -17.37 18.10 12.03
N PHE A 218 -16.58 17.04 12.20
CA PHE A 218 -15.79 16.52 11.10
C PHE A 218 -15.53 15.02 11.21
N ILE A 219 -15.23 14.42 10.06
CA ILE A 219 -14.80 13.03 9.90
C ILE A 219 -13.44 13.04 9.22
N VAL A 220 -12.51 12.21 9.73
CA VAL A 220 -11.21 11.93 9.11
C VAL A 220 -11.28 10.57 8.46
N VAL A 221 -10.97 10.49 7.15
CA VAL A 221 -10.97 9.26 6.37
C VAL A 221 -9.53 8.83 6.09
N SER A 222 -9.17 7.64 6.54
CA SER A 222 -7.84 7.05 6.35
C SER A 222 -7.93 5.77 5.55
N GLY A 223 -6.93 5.50 4.73
CA GLY A 223 -6.85 4.32 3.87
C GLY A 223 -6.62 4.70 2.42
N HIS A 224 -7.14 3.89 1.48
CA HIS A 224 -6.86 4.03 0.05
C HIS A 224 -8.13 4.07 -0.80
N ASP A 225 -9.27 3.58 -0.30
CA ASP A 225 -10.47 3.36 -1.11
C ASP A 225 -11.22 4.66 -1.40
N PHE A 226 -11.17 5.10 -2.67
CA PHE A 226 -11.89 6.30 -3.11
C PHE A 226 -13.39 6.08 -3.25
N LYS A 227 -13.83 4.81 -3.42
CA LYS A 227 -15.25 4.50 -3.50
C LYS A 227 -15.96 4.76 -2.18
N ASP A 228 -15.37 4.31 -1.08
CA ASP A 228 -15.91 4.57 0.25
C ASP A 228 -15.89 6.06 0.59
N LEU A 229 -14.81 6.78 0.21
CA LEU A 229 -14.77 8.24 0.37
C LEU A 229 -15.89 8.92 -0.43
N GLU A 230 -16.11 8.54 -1.69
CA GLU A 230 -17.19 9.07 -2.53
C GLU A 230 -18.57 8.87 -1.88
N LEU A 231 -18.83 7.66 -1.40
CA LEU A 231 -20.09 7.32 -0.74
C LEU A 231 -20.29 8.11 0.55
N LEU A 232 -19.25 8.28 1.34
CA LEU A 232 -19.29 9.12 2.53
C LEU A 232 -19.56 10.60 2.18
N LEU A 233 -18.87 11.13 1.16
CA LEU A 233 -19.07 12.52 0.70
C LEU A 233 -20.52 12.74 0.27
N LYS A 234 -21.13 11.81 -0.48
CA LYS A 234 -22.54 11.86 -0.86
C LYS A 234 -23.48 11.87 0.36
N GLN A 235 -23.19 11.01 1.35
CA GLN A 235 -24.04 10.89 2.54
C GLN A 235 -23.88 12.06 3.52
N THR A 236 -22.77 12.79 3.47
CA THR A 236 -22.49 13.94 4.35
C THR A 236 -22.82 15.30 3.73
N GLU A 237 -23.15 15.33 2.43
CA GLU A 237 -23.47 16.58 1.73
C GLU A 237 -24.64 17.30 2.38
N GLY A 238 -24.46 18.59 2.67
CA GLY A 238 -25.48 19.44 3.31
C GLY A 238 -25.71 19.17 4.81
N LYS A 239 -24.98 18.24 5.45
CA LYS A 239 -25.17 17.92 6.88
C LYS A 239 -24.31 18.76 7.83
N GLY A 240 -23.53 19.72 7.32
CA GLY A 240 -22.68 20.58 8.15
C GLY A 240 -21.48 19.86 8.77
N ILE A 241 -21.01 18.79 8.11
CA ILE A 241 -19.84 17.99 8.51
C ILE A 241 -18.72 18.22 7.51
N ASN A 242 -17.54 18.54 8.00
CA ASN A 242 -16.33 18.62 7.18
C ASN A 242 -15.64 17.27 7.07
N ILE A 243 -15.11 16.95 5.91
CA ILE A 243 -14.36 15.72 5.66
C ILE A 243 -12.88 16.07 5.46
N TYR A 244 -12.00 15.33 6.13
CA TYR A 244 -10.55 15.43 6.02
C TYR A 244 -9.98 14.09 5.61
N THR A 245 -8.98 14.11 4.74
CA THR A 245 -8.20 12.92 4.40
C THR A 245 -7.07 12.71 5.40
N HIS A 246 -6.57 11.49 5.50
CA HIS A 246 -5.39 11.13 6.27
C HIS A 246 -4.58 10.07 5.51
N GLY A 247 -3.25 10.13 5.61
CA GLY A 247 -2.36 9.15 5.00
C GLY A 247 -2.54 9.05 3.48
N GLU A 248 -2.77 7.85 2.98
CA GLU A 248 -2.90 7.58 1.55
C GLU A 248 -4.23 8.06 0.92
N MET A 249 -5.13 8.64 1.71
CA MET A 249 -6.33 9.28 1.17
C MET A 249 -6.07 10.70 0.63
N LEU A 250 -4.91 11.32 0.94
CA LEU A 250 -4.55 12.68 0.48
C LEU A 250 -4.74 12.90 -1.03
N PRO A 251 -4.34 11.97 -1.92
CA PRO A 251 -4.47 12.17 -3.37
C PRO A 251 -5.92 12.37 -3.86
N ALA A 252 -6.93 11.99 -3.08
CA ALA A 252 -8.34 12.23 -3.42
C ALA A 252 -8.64 13.70 -3.73
N HIS A 253 -7.93 14.65 -3.09
CA HIS A 253 -8.07 16.07 -3.34
C HIS A 253 -7.69 16.52 -4.76
N ALA A 254 -6.95 15.70 -5.49
CA ALA A 254 -6.53 16.00 -6.85
C ALA A 254 -7.54 15.52 -7.91
N TYR A 255 -8.40 14.57 -7.58
CA TYR A 255 -9.36 14.00 -8.52
C TYR A 255 -10.58 14.90 -8.69
N PRO A 256 -10.92 15.35 -9.92
CA PRO A 256 -12.00 16.33 -10.16
C PRO A 256 -13.34 15.95 -9.56
N GLU A 257 -13.75 14.68 -9.68
CA GLU A 257 -15.05 14.19 -9.21
C GLU A 257 -15.14 14.05 -7.68
N LEU A 258 -14.01 13.99 -6.97
CA LEU A 258 -13.97 13.98 -5.51
C LEU A 258 -13.82 15.41 -4.96
N LYS A 259 -12.91 16.21 -5.51
CA LYS A 259 -12.68 17.58 -5.03
C LYS A 259 -13.84 18.54 -5.29
N LYS A 260 -14.82 18.17 -6.11
CA LYS A 260 -16.05 18.98 -6.32
C LYS A 260 -16.90 19.13 -5.06
N TYR A 261 -16.77 18.22 -4.10
CA TYR A 261 -17.50 18.30 -2.83
C TYR A 261 -16.87 19.37 -1.93
N ALA A 262 -17.56 20.49 -1.74
CA ALA A 262 -17.05 21.66 -1.02
C ALA A 262 -16.70 21.38 0.46
N HIS A 263 -17.24 20.31 1.05
CA HIS A 263 -16.97 19.88 2.41
C HIS A 263 -15.80 18.89 2.53
N LEU A 264 -15.17 18.48 1.43
CA LEU A 264 -13.85 17.86 1.43
C LEU A 264 -12.80 18.95 1.60
N LYS A 265 -12.37 19.23 2.85
CA LYS A 265 -11.70 20.47 3.24
C LYS A 265 -10.19 20.44 3.16
N GLY A 266 -9.56 19.37 3.60
CA GLY A 266 -8.11 19.31 3.70
C GLY A 266 -7.60 17.97 4.20
N ASN A 267 -6.31 17.94 4.55
CA ASN A 267 -5.67 16.75 5.09
C ASN A 267 -5.42 16.90 6.58
N PHE A 268 -5.78 15.88 7.35
CA PHE A 268 -5.58 15.79 8.79
C PHE A 268 -4.36 14.94 9.09
N GLY A 269 -3.41 15.49 9.84
CA GLY A 269 -2.24 14.72 10.26
C GLY A 269 -1.31 14.36 9.12
N THR A 270 -0.61 13.25 9.28
CA THR A 270 0.47 12.82 8.40
C THR A 270 0.31 11.36 7.96
N ALA A 271 1.34 10.53 8.14
CA ALA A 271 1.35 9.14 7.72
C ALA A 271 0.82 8.21 8.83
N TRP A 272 0.52 6.96 8.45
CA TRP A 272 -0.06 5.91 9.28
C TRP A 272 0.64 5.71 10.64
N GLN A 273 1.96 5.86 10.70
CA GLN A 273 2.74 5.64 11.93
C GLN A 273 2.47 6.67 13.03
N ASN A 274 1.85 7.81 12.69
CA ASN A 274 1.56 8.88 13.64
C ASN A 274 0.11 8.85 14.17
N GLN A 275 -0.75 7.98 13.65
CA GLN A 275 -2.19 7.91 14.00
C GLN A 275 -2.45 7.95 15.49
N GLN A 276 -1.75 7.10 16.27
CA GLN A 276 -2.01 6.99 17.70
C GLN A 276 -1.75 8.28 18.48
N LYS A 277 -0.88 9.15 17.97
CA LYS A 277 -0.59 10.47 18.54
C LYS A 277 -1.53 11.53 17.97
N GLU A 278 -1.81 11.45 16.68
CA GLU A 278 -2.58 12.46 15.95
C GLU A 278 -4.07 12.42 16.27
N PHE A 279 -4.62 11.23 16.61
CA PHE A 279 -6.04 11.04 16.87
C PHE A 279 -6.43 11.15 18.35
N ASP A 280 -5.45 11.10 19.25
CA ASP A 280 -5.70 11.19 20.69
C ASP A 280 -6.26 12.57 21.06
N GLY A 281 -7.36 12.59 21.82
CA GLY A 281 -8.04 13.82 22.27
C GLY A 281 -8.73 14.63 21.17
N VAL A 282 -8.81 14.14 19.94
CA VAL A 282 -9.41 14.85 18.81
C VAL A 282 -10.95 14.69 18.81
N PRO A 283 -11.74 15.77 18.72
CA PRO A 283 -13.20 15.71 18.76
C PRO A 283 -13.82 15.44 17.38
N GLY A 284 -13.30 14.46 16.64
CA GLY A 284 -13.78 14.02 15.32
C GLY A 284 -13.98 12.51 15.26
N ALA A 285 -14.72 12.04 14.28
CA ALA A 285 -14.84 10.60 13.99
C ALA A 285 -13.78 10.17 12.97
N PHE A 286 -13.33 8.91 13.06
CA PHE A 286 -12.29 8.34 12.21
C PHE A 286 -12.83 7.13 11.46
N LEU A 287 -12.79 7.16 10.13
CA LEU A 287 -13.17 6.05 9.27
C LEU A 287 -11.93 5.48 8.59
N PHE A 288 -11.70 4.18 8.79
CA PHE A 288 -10.64 3.43 8.11
C PHE A 288 -11.24 2.58 7.01
N THR A 289 -10.88 2.88 5.78
CA THR A 289 -11.38 2.17 4.59
C THR A 289 -10.50 0.97 4.23
N THR A 290 -9.19 1.10 4.47
CA THR A 290 -8.21 0.04 4.20
C THR A 290 -7.01 0.16 5.15
N ASN A 291 -5.89 -0.48 4.84
CA ASN A 291 -4.65 -0.34 5.60
C ASN A 291 -4.09 1.11 5.48
N CYS A 292 -3.26 1.64 6.34
CA CYS A 292 -2.67 0.94 7.49
C CYS A 292 -3.35 1.39 8.77
N LEU A 293 -4.03 0.49 9.44
CA LEU A 293 -4.61 0.76 10.76
C LEU A 293 -3.55 0.49 11.84
N MET A 294 -3.24 1.47 12.69
CA MET A 294 -2.50 1.23 13.92
C MET A 294 -3.43 0.70 15.02
N PRO A 295 -2.94 -0.12 15.96
CA PRO A 295 -3.76 -0.57 17.07
C PRO A 295 -4.50 0.58 17.74
N VAL A 296 -5.82 0.48 17.78
CA VAL A 296 -6.70 1.54 18.28
C VAL A 296 -6.52 1.67 19.80
N LYS A 297 -6.26 2.90 20.27
CA LYS A 297 -6.09 3.17 21.70
C LYS A 297 -7.44 3.48 22.37
N PRO A 298 -7.60 3.14 23.66
CA PRO A 298 -8.84 3.41 24.40
C PRO A 298 -9.29 4.88 24.37
N GLY A 299 -8.36 5.83 24.31
CA GLY A 299 -8.64 7.28 24.31
C GLY A 299 -9.44 7.80 23.11
N TYR A 300 -9.52 7.02 22.02
CA TYR A 300 -10.30 7.39 20.82
C TYR A 300 -11.06 6.22 20.17
N ALA A 301 -11.06 5.02 20.81
CA ALA A 301 -11.69 3.83 20.24
C ALA A 301 -13.21 4.00 20.01
N ASP A 302 -13.89 4.79 20.83
CA ASP A 302 -15.31 5.04 20.75
C ASP A 302 -15.75 5.85 19.51
N ARG A 303 -14.79 6.37 18.74
CA ARG A 303 -15.02 7.20 17.54
C ARG A 303 -14.31 6.69 16.29
N VAL A 304 -13.80 5.45 16.36
CA VAL A 304 -13.18 4.75 15.23
C VAL A 304 -14.19 3.82 14.58
N PHE A 305 -14.20 3.82 13.27
CA PHE A 305 -15.02 2.95 12.42
C PHE A 305 -14.14 2.32 11.35
N THR A 306 -14.47 1.10 10.97
CA THR A 306 -13.79 0.38 9.89
C THR A 306 -14.78 -0.04 8.83
N THR A 307 -14.30 -0.28 7.63
CA THR A 307 -15.10 -0.83 6.51
C THR A 307 -14.24 -1.78 5.69
N GLU A 308 -14.79 -2.46 4.69
CA GLU A 308 -14.11 -3.40 3.81
C GLU A 308 -13.48 -4.57 4.60
N VAL A 309 -12.23 -4.89 4.30
CA VAL A 309 -11.49 -5.97 4.97
C VAL A 309 -10.73 -5.50 6.23
N VAL A 310 -10.75 -4.19 6.50
CA VAL A 310 -10.15 -3.63 7.72
C VAL A 310 -11.03 -3.94 8.92
N SER A 311 -10.45 -4.49 9.96
CA SER A 311 -11.18 -4.78 11.18
C SER A 311 -10.30 -4.72 12.43
N PHE A 312 -10.88 -4.23 13.53
CA PHE A 312 -10.24 -4.17 14.82
C PHE A 312 -11.24 -4.59 15.91
N PRO A 313 -10.82 -5.32 16.97
CA PRO A 313 -11.73 -5.75 18.04
C PRO A 313 -12.45 -4.57 18.69
N ASN A 314 -13.74 -4.73 18.93
CA ASN A 314 -14.62 -3.75 19.60
C ASN A 314 -14.74 -2.38 18.87
N VAL A 315 -14.45 -2.32 17.59
CA VAL A 315 -14.68 -1.16 16.73
C VAL A 315 -15.90 -1.42 15.84
N ILE A 316 -16.73 -0.42 15.63
CA ILE A 316 -17.90 -0.53 14.75
C ILE A 316 -17.42 -0.70 13.30
N HIS A 317 -17.87 -1.78 12.69
CA HIS A 317 -17.59 -2.07 11.29
C HIS A 317 -18.79 -1.69 10.41
N ILE A 318 -18.54 -0.92 9.36
CA ILE A 318 -19.55 -0.56 8.35
C ILE A 318 -19.60 -1.69 7.31
N GLY A 319 -20.76 -2.30 7.18
CA GLY A 319 -20.99 -3.43 6.29
C GLY A 319 -21.02 -3.07 4.79
N GLU A 320 -21.34 -4.06 3.97
CA GLU A 320 -21.39 -3.94 2.49
C GLU A 320 -22.42 -2.90 1.99
N GLU A 321 -23.47 -2.62 2.77
CA GLU A 321 -24.50 -1.61 2.47
C GLU A 321 -23.97 -0.18 2.46
N LYS A 322 -22.76 0.02 3.03
CA LYS A 322 -22.08 1.32 3.12
C LYS A 322 -22.96 2.41 3.73
N ASP A 323 -23.73 2.06 4.76
CA ASP A 323 -24.45 3.04 5.57
C ASP A 323 -23.51 3.68 6.59
N PHE A 324 -23.09 4.92 6.29
CA PHE A 324 -22.20 5.69 7.16
C PHE A 324 -22.94 6.47 8.25
N THR A 325 -24.23 6.24 8.44
CA THR A 325 -25.03 6.91 9.51
C THR A 325 -24.35 6.85 10.87
N PRO A 326 -23.78 5.70 11.36
CA PRO A 326 -23.12 5.66 12.66
C PRO A 326 -21.91 6.61 12.76
N VAL A 327 -21.14 6.76 11.67
CA VAL A 327 -19.97 7.66 11.61
C VAL A 327 -20.44 9.13 11.64
N ILE A 328 -21.49 9.43 10.88
CA ILE A 328 -22.11 10.76 10.76
C ILE A 328 -22.67 11.22 12.11
N GLU A 329 -23.47 10.37 12.76
CA GLU A 329 -24.06 10.67 14.07
C GLU A 329 -22.98 10.87 15.13
N LYS A 330 -21.92 10.06 15.11
CA LYS A 330 -20.80 10.23 16.02
C LYS A 330 -20.11 11.58 15.81
N ALA A 331 -19.81 11.96 14.58
CA ALA A 331 -19.20 13.26 14.29
C ALA A 331 -20.06 14.44 14.75
N LEU A 332 -21.37 14.37 14.50
CA LEU A 332 -22.34 15.40 14.96
C LEU A 332 -22.39 15.46 16.50
N SER A 333 -22.40 14.33 17.18
CA SER A 333 -22.44 14.27 18.65
C SER A 333 -21.18 14.82 19.31
N LEU A 334 -20.01 14.65 18.68
CA LEU A 334 -18.73 15.20 19.14
C LEU A 334 -18.64 16.72 18.92
N GLY A 335 -19.33 17.25 17.91
CA GLY A 335 -19.44 18.69 17.63
C GLY A 335 -18.19 19.35 17.11
N GLY A 336 -17.06 18.65 17.03
CA GLY A 336 -15.80 19.15 16.51
C GLY A 336 -15.13 20.24 17.34
N TYR A 337 -14.17 20.92 16.74
CA TYR A 337 -13.47 22.04 17.36
C TYR A 337 -14.36 23.31 17.43
N LYS A 338 -14.12 24.13 18.45
CA LYS A 338 -14.83 25.43 18.63
C LYS A 338 -14.26 26.54 17.75
N GLU A 339 -12.98 26.41 17.40
CA GLU A 339 -12.21 27.34 16.57
C GLU A 339 -11.38 26.57 15.56
N ASP A 340 -10.99 27.21 14.48
CA ASP A 340 -10.11 26.62 13.47
C ASP A 340 -8.76 26.22 14.07
N GLN A 341 -8.29 25.03 13.72
CA GLN A 341 -7.01 24.51 14.17
C GLN A 341 -5.98 24.63 13.04
N HIS A 342 -5.09 25.58 13.16
CA HIS A 342 -3.97 25.75 12.22
C HIS A 342 -2.90 24.72 12.53
N ARG A 343 -2.90 23.65 11.75
CA ARG A 343 -1.93 22.56 11.87
C ARG A 343 -0.83 22.69 10.81
N THR A 344 0.30 22.08 11.08
CA THR A 344 1.45 22.03 10.16
C THR A 344 1.88 20.58 9.94
N GLY A 345 2.52 20.35 8.81
CA GLY A 345 3.30 19.12 8.61
C GLY A 345 4.52 19.06 9.51
N ILE A 346 5.30 18.00 9.39
CA ILE A 346 6.45 17.75 10.30
C ILE A 346 7.60 18.75 10.12
N ASN A 347 7.65 19.46 9.00
CA ASN A 347 8.65 20.49 8.71
C ASN A 347 8.12 21.93 8.87
N GLY A 348 6.89 22.09 9.34
CA GLY A 348 6.27 23.39 9.61
C GLY A 348 5.43 23.99 8.48
N GLY A 349 5.32 23.32 7.34
CA GLY A 349 4.45 23.76 6.24
C GLY A 349 2.96 23.62 6.61
N SER A 350 2.14 24.59 6.19
CA SER A 350 0.69 24.61 6.44
C SER A 350 -0.15 24.04 5.29
N PHE A 351 0.50 23.65 4.20
CA PHE A 351 -0.09 23.06 3.00
C PHE A 351 0.78 21.93 2.49
N VAL A 352 0.15 21.00 1.78
CA VAL A 352 0.80 19.99 0.94
C VAL A 352 0.23 20.07 -0.47
N THR A 353 0.95 19.58 -1.46
CA THR A 353 0.48 19.55 -2.85
C THR A 353 0.50 18.12 -3.35
N THR A 354 -0.56 17.70 -4.05
CA THR A 354 -0.70 16.37 -4.66
C THR A 354 -1.31 16.48 -6.06
N GLY A 355 -1.31 15.40 -6.85
CA GLY A 355 -1.99 15.35 -8.14
C GLY A 355 -1.07 15.40 -9.35
N PHE A 356 0.21 15.07 -9.19
CA PHE A 356 1.17 14.95 -10.29
C PHE A 356 1.21 13.53 -10.87
N GLY A 357 0.03 12.93 -11.13
CA GLY A 357 -0.05 11.66 -11.85
C GLY A 357 0.48 11.75 -13.29
N HIS A 358 0.66 10.60 -13.96
CA HIS A 358 1.26 10.55 -15.31
C HIS A 358 0.52 11.44 -16.31
N GLY A 359 -0.81 11.51 -16.28
CA GLY A 359 -1.59 12.36 -17.19
C GLY A 359 -1.24 13.84 -17.06
N THR A 360 -1.00 14.33 -15.85
CA THR A 360 -0.57 15.70 -15.58
C THR A 360 0.88 15.94 -15.99
N VAL A 361 1.81 15.05 -15.59
CA VAL A 361 3.24 15.22 -15.87
C VAL A 361 3.53 15.11 -17.36
N LEU A 362 2.92 14.16 -18.06
CA LEU A 362 3.04 14.02 -19.52
C LEU A 362 2.37 15.16 -20.29
N GLY A 363 1.35 15.79 -19.70
CA GLY A 363 0.73 16.99 -20.27
C GLY A 363 1.68 18.22 -20.33
N VAL A 364 2.77 18.21 -19.57
CA VAL A 364 3.83 19.22 -19.58
C VAL A 364 5.19 18.64 -19.97
N ALA A 365 5.19 17.50 -20.69
CA ALA A 365 6.40 16.77 -21.05
C ALA A 365 7.41 17.64 -21.83
N ASP A 366 6.95 18.46 -22.77
CA ASP A 366 7.82 19.36 -23.54
C ASP A 366 8.58 20.32 -22.61
N GLN A 367 7.92 20.88 -21.59
CA GLN A 367 8.53 21.77 -20.61
C GLN A 367 9.59 21.03 -19.77
N VAL A 368 9.31 19.78 -19.37
CA VAL A 368 10.26 18.95 -18.64
C VAL A 368 11.48 18.62 -19.51
N ILE A 369 11.25 18.21 -20.76
CA ILE A 369 12.29 17.88 -21.73
C ILE A 369 13.18 19.10 -22.01
N ASP A 370 12.60 20.27 -22.21
CA ASP A 370 13.34 21.52 -22.42
C ASP A 370 14.17 21.91 -21.19
N ALA A 371 13.62 21.74 -19.99
CA ALA A 371 14.35 22.00 -18.75
C ALA A 371 15.54 21.05 -18.57
N VAL A 372 15.41 19.78 -18.96
CA VAL A 372 16.54 18.81 -18.95
C VAL A 372 17.56 19.15 -20.03
N LYS A 373 17.14 19.41 -21.27
CA LYS A 373 18.04 19.77 -22.39
C LYS A 373 18.82 21.06 -22.15
N SER A 374 18.20 22.03 -21.47
CA SER A 374 18.88 23.29 -21.10
C SER A 374 19.79 23.14 -19.87
N GLY A 375 19.74 22.00 -19.15
CA GLY A 375 20.47 21.76 -17.91
C GLY A 375 19.87 22.48 -16.70
N ALA A 376 18.65 23.01 -16.80
CA ALA A 376 17.91 23.58 -15.68
C ALA A 376 17.48 22.48 -14.69
N ILE A 377 17.13 21.29 -15.18
CA ILE A 377 16.96 20.06 -14.41
C ILE A 377 18.08 19.10 -14.80
N ARG A 378 18.88 18.70 -13.80
CA ARG A 378 20.00 17.77 -14.01
C ARG A 378 19.75 16.40 -13.44
N HIS A 379 18.83 16.27 -12.48
CA HIS A 379 18.55 14.99 -11.84
C HIS A 379 17.11 14.90 -11.33
N PHE A 380 16.55 13.71 -11.38
CA PHE A 380 15.29 13.33 -10.74
C PHE A 380 15.58 12.35 -9.63
N PHE A 381 14.94 12.55 -8.49
CA PHE A 381 14.95 11.59 -7.39
C PHE A 381 13.53 11.09 -7.16
N LEU A 382 13.28 9.80 -7.31
CA LEU A 382 12.06 9.19 -6.83
C LEU A 382 12.27 8.82 -5.36
N VAL A 383 11.76 9.64 -4.46
CA VAL A 383 11.85 9.43 -3.01
C VAL A 383 10.48 9.09 -2.48
N GLY A 384 10.21 7.82 -2.19
CA GLY A 384 8.85 7.40 -1.83
C GLY A 384 8.77 6.03 -1.20
N GLY A 385 7.54 5.59 -0.95
CA GLY A 385 7.22 4.30 -0.35
C GLY A 385 6.52 4.44 1.01
N CYS A 386 6.47 3.34 1.79
CA CYS A 386 5.64 3.31 3.00
C CYS A 386 6.29 3.93 4.23
N ASP A 387 7.62 3.92 4.31
CA ASP A 387 8.44 4.26 5.49
C ASP A 387 8.08 3.41 6.75
N GLY A 388 8.63 3.74 7.90
CA GLY A 388 8.45 2.98 9.14
C GLY A 388 8.22 3.86 10.37
N ALA A 389 7.75 3.23 11.46
CA ALA A 389 7.36 3.91 12.69
C ALA A 389 8.50 4.08 13.72
N ARG A 390 9.68 3.47 13.52
CA ARG A 390 10.76 3.54 14.52
C ARG A 390 11.21 4.98 14.74
N PRO A 391 11.43 5.41 16.00
CA PRO A 391 11.95 6.75 16.31
C PRO A 391 13.33 7.01 15.67
N GLY A 392 13.65 8.30 15.43
CA GLY A 392 14.96 8.73 14.91
C GLY A 392 15.15 8.52 13.40
N ARG A 393 14.11 8.18 12.66
CA ARG A 393 14.16 8.02 11.21
C ARG A 393 13.88 9.35 10.51
N ASN A 394 14.93 10.03 10.11
CA ASN A 394 14.84 11.28 9.35
C ASN A 394 15.64 11.24 8.03
N TYR A 395 16.13 10.07 7.63
CA TYR A 395 16.96 9.92 6.44
C TYR A 395 16.32 10.58 5.21
N TYR A 396 15.06 10.26 4.91
CA TYR A 396 14.37 10.77 3.71
C TYR A 396 14.15 12.28 3.76
N THR A 397 13.84 12.84 4.93
CA THR A 397 13.74 14.29 5.13
C THR A 397 15.09 14.97 4.86
N GLU A 398 16.16 14.47 5.46
CA GLU A 398 17.50 15.04 5.32
C GLU A 398 18.07 14.82 3.92
N PHE A 399 17.75 13.68 3.29
CA PHE A 399 18.11 13.43 1.88
C PHE A 399 17.50 14.50 0.96
N VAL A 400 16.20 14.71 1.05
CA VAL A 400 15.48 15.68 0.22
C VAL A 400 15.96 17.11 0.45
N LYS A 401 16.22 17.50 1.70
CA LYS A 401 16.77 18.83 2.02
C LYS A 401 18.15 19.10 1.41
N GLN A 402 18.94 18.04 1.20
CA GLN A 402 20.32 18.14 0.68
C GLN A 402 20.39 17.95 -0.84
N THR A 403 19.29 17.64 -1.51
CA THR A 403 19.29 17.51 -2.98
C THR A 403 19.66 18.83 -3.65
N PRO A 404 20.43 18.80 -4.76
CA PRO A 404 20.78 20.00 -5.53
C PRO A 404 19.56 20.81 -5.94
N LYS A 405 19.74 22.13 -6.10
CA LYS A 405 18.64 23.03 -6.50
C LYS A 405 18.14 22.79 -7.93
N ASP A 406 18.94 22.18 -8.76
CA ASP A 406 18.64 21.77 -10.13
C ASP A 406 18.12 20.31 -10.24
N SER A 407 17.52 19.82 -9.17
CA SER A 407 16.88 18.50 -9.12
C SER A 407 15.40 18.57 -8.76
N VAL A 408 14.64 17.60 -9.26
CA VAL A 408 13.21 17.41 -8.99
C VAL A 408 13.03 16.15 -8.14
N ILE A 409 12.14 16.23 -7.15
CA ILE A 409 11.74 15.13 -6.28
C ILE A 409 10.37 14.63 -6.72
N LEU A 410 10.32 13.43 -7.27
CA LEU A 410 9.08 12.69 -7.45
C LEU A 410 8.79 11.91 -6.18
N THR A 411 7.56 11.93 -5.72
CA THR A 411 7.18 11.18 -4.50
C THR A 411 5.81 10.54 -4.63
N LEU A 412 5.57 9.52 -3.81
CA LEU A 412 4.29 8.82 -3.70
C LEU A 412 4.22 8.06 -2.37
N ALA A 413 3.04 7.56 -2.03
CA ALA A 413 2.77 6.78 -0.83
C ALA A 413 3.01 7.55 0.49
N CYS A 414 2.96 6.88 1.64
CA CYS A 414 3.07 7.53 2.95
C CYS A 414 4.44 8.16 3.25
N GLY A 415 5.51 7.71 2.59
CA GLY A 415 6.86 8.26 2.75
C GLY A 415 6.95 9.74 2.42
N LYS A 416 6.09 10.25 1.55
CA LYS A 416 6.00 11.67 1.21
C LYS A 416 5.87 12.60 2.42
N TYR A 417 5.16 12.16 3.47
CA TYR A 417 4.91 12.97 4.66
C TYR A 417 6.17 13.35 5.45
N ARG A 418 7.31 12.75 5.12
CA ARG A 418 8.60 13.15 5.70
C ARG A 418 9.09 14.51 5.20
N PHE A 419 8.57 14.98 4.04
CA PHE A 419 9.10 16.18 3.39
C PHE A 419 8.10 16.93 2.48
N ASN A 420 6.89 16.43 2.26
CA ASN A 420 5.94 17.04 1.30
C ASN A 420 5.38 18.41 1.75
N ASP A 421 5.63 18.80 3.00
CA ASP A 421 5.33 20.12 3.54
C ASP A 421 6.52 21.10 3.47
N LEU A 422 7.64 20.68 2.85
CA LEU A 422 8.78 21.56 2.54
C LEU A 422 8.47 22.42 1.32
N ASP A 423 8.92 23.67 1.35
CA ASP A 423 8.98 24.54 0.17
C ASP A 423 10.42 24.50 -0.38
N LEU A 424 10.62 23.75 -1.46
CA LEU A 424 11.89 23.68 -2.19
C LEU A 424 11.96 24.63 -3.39
N GLY A 425 10.88 25.40 -3.66
CA GLY A 425 10.76 26.29 -4.81
C GLY A 425 10.44 25.55 -6.12
N GLU A 426 10.72 26.21 -7.22
CA GLU A 426 10.36 25.79 -8.57
C GLU A 426 11.58 25.86 -9.53
N ILE A 427 11.53 25.08 -10.61
CA ILE A 427 12.46 25.14 -11.73
C ILE A 427 11.64 25.37 -13.00
N GLY A 428 11.78 26.56 -13.61
CA GLY A 428 11.06 26.89 -14.85
C GLY A 428 9.53 26.83 -14.70
N GLY A 429 8.98 27.10 -13.51
CA GLY A 429 7.55 27.00 -13.21
C GLY A 429 7.07 25.59 -12.84
N LEU A 430 7.97 24.62 -12.77
CA LEU A 430 7.67 23.28 -12.27
C LEU A 430 8.08 23.19 -10.80
N PRO A 431 7.19 22.74 -9.87
CA PRO A 431 7.57 22.57 -8.48
C PRO A 431 8.63 21.48 -8.33
N ARG A 432 9.56 21.68 -7.41
CA ARG A 432 10.63 20.72 -7.15
C ARG A 432 10.15 19.46 -6.40
N ILE A 433 9.01 19.50 -5.72
CA ILE A 433 8.36 18.31 -5.14
C ILE A 433 7.08 18.06 -5.91
N MET A 434 6.94 16.87 -6.49
CA MET A 434 5.78 16.41 -7.22
C MET A 434 5.23 15.14 -6.59
N ASP A 435 4.13 15.24 -5.85
CA ASP A 435 3.43 14.09 -5.30
C ASP A 435 2.56 13.44 -6.38
N MET A 436 2.93 12.25 -6.79
CA MET A 436 2.29 11.49 -7.87
C MET A 436 1.03 10.74 -7.41
N GLY A 437 0.85 10.53 -6.09
CA GLY A 437 -0.36 9.91 -5.57
C GLY A 437 -0.15 8.84 -4.49
N GLN A 438 -1.00 7.83 -4.50
CA GLN A 438 -0.95 6.66 -3.62
C GLN A 438 0.19 5.70 -4.00
N CYS A 439 0.36 4.61 -3.25
CA CYS A 439 1.38 3.61 -3.56
C CYS A 439 1.17 2.93 -4.93
N ASN A 440 -0.08 2.67 -5.36
CA ASN A 440 -0.38 2.16 -6.70
C ASN A 440 0.00 3.14 -7.82
N ASP A 441 0.12 4.44 -7.53
CA ASP A 441 0.59 5.44 -8.50
C ASP A 441 2.10 5.32 -8.79
N ALA A 442 2.78 4.28 -8.24
CA ALA A 442 4.02 3.78 -8.81
C ALA A 442 3.88 3.47 -10.32
N PHE A 443 2.68 3.08 -10.77
CA PHE A 443 2.34 3.01 -12.19
C PHE A 443 2.58 4.34 -12.92
N SER A 444 2.10 5.45 -12.35
CA SER A 444 2.34 6.79 -12.89
C SER A 444 3.84 7.13 -12.98
N ALA A 445 4.61 6.80 -11.95
CA ALA A 445 6.06 7.03 -11.94
C ALA A 445 6.77 6.24 -13.04
N ILE A 446 6.40 4.98 -13.23
CA ILE A 446 6.94 4.12 -14.29
C ILE A 446 6.57 4.66 -15.68
N LYS A 447 5.31 5.06 -15.91
CA LYS A 447 4.85 5.63 -17.18
C LYS A 447 5.61 6.90 -17.52
N VAL A 448 5.86 7.77 -16.55
CA VAL A 448 6.64 9.00 -16.74
C VAL A 448 8.10 8.66 -17.08
N ALA A 449 8.72 7.73 -16.36
CA ALA A 449 10.10 7.31 -16.61
C ALA A 449 10.27 6.71 -18.03
N VAL A 450 9.35 5.82 -18.44
CA VAL A 450 9.36 5.24 -19.80
C VAL A 450 9.19 6.30 -20.86
N ALA A 451 8.24 7.22 -20.72
CA ALA A 451 8.02 8.28 -21.68
C ALA A 451 9.22 9.25 -21.79
N LEU A 452 9.90 9.53 -20.68
CA LEU A 452 11.15 10.32 -20.70
C LEU A 452 12.27 9.56 -21.41
N ALA A 453 12.43 8.25 -21.14
CA ALA A 453 13.43 7.43 -21.81
C ALA A 453 13.22 7.40 -23.34
N GLU A 454 11.97 7.24 -23.79
CA GLU A 454 11.60 7.33 -25.19
C GLU A 454 11.94 8.72 -25.80
N ALA A 455 11.60 9.80 -25.09
CA ALA A 455 11.87 11.17 -25.54
C ALA A 455 13.36 11.53 -25.63
N PHE A 456 14.20 10.86 -24.82
CA PHE A 456 15.65 11.01 -24.84
C PHE A 456 16.38 9.93 -25.65
N GLU A 457 15.64 9.01 -26.25
CA GLU A 457 16.16 7.87 -27.02
C GLU A 457 17.20 7.05 -26.24
N CYS A 458 16.92 6.76 -24.95
CA CYS A 458 17.81 6.03 -24.06
C CYS A 458 17.06 4.94 -23.26
N ASP A 459 17.80 4.08 -22.58
CA ASP A 459 17.23 3.13 -21.62
C ASP A 459 16.77 3.87 -20.33
N VAL A 460 15.75 3.36 -19.66
CA VAL A 460 15.27 3.95 -18.39
C VAL A 460 16.38 4.04 -17.34
N ASN A 461 17.31 3.10 -17.33
CA ASN A 461 18.47 3.09 -16.41
C ASN A 461 19.55 4.11 -16.79
N GLU A 462 19.49 4.71 -17.98
CA GLU A 462 20.38 5.78 -18.44
C GLU A 462 19.83 7.17 -18.15
N LEU A 463 18.56 7.27 -17.73
CA LEU A 463 17.99 8.54 -17.29
C LEU A 463 18.71 9.08 -16.05
N PRO A 464 18.81 10.41 -15.88
CA PRO A 464 19.30 11.02 -14.65
C PRO A 464 18.24 10.86 -13.53
N LEU A 465 17.87 9.62 -13.22
CA LEU A 465 16.85 9.24 -12.26
C LEU A 465 17.42 8.26 -11.24
N SER A 466 17.27 8.56 -9.97
CA SER A 466 17.65 7.65 -8.87
C SER A 466 16.46 7.33 -7.99
N MET A 467 16.37 6.08 -7.56
CA MET A 467 15.27 5.56 -6.74
C MET A 467 15.72 5.40 -5.29
N ILE A 468 15.13 6.18 -4.40
CA ILE A 468 15.41 6.19 -2.96
C ILE A 468 14.13 5.72 -2.27
N LEU A 469 14.00 4.40 -2.16
CA LEU A 469 12.75 3.77 -1.80
C LEU A 469 12.71 3.38 -0.32
N SER A 470 11.55 3.58 0.29
CA SER A 470 11.23 3.05 1.61
C SER A 470 10.17 1.95 1.50
N TRP A 471 10.29 0.93 2.33
CA TRP A 471 9.30 -0.12 2.41
C TRP A 471 8.81 -0.32 3.83
N TYR A 472 7.60 -0.83 3.97
CA TYR A 472 7.03 -1.21 5.26
C TYR A 472 6.24 -2.51 5.17
N GLU A 473 5.37 -2.64 4.18
CA GLU A 473 4.44 -3.77 4.05
C GLU A 473 4.36 -4.30 2.60
N GLN A 474 3.46 -5.21 2.35
CA GLN A 474 3.41 -6.07 1.18
C GLN A 474 3.20 -5.33 -0.15
N LYS A 475 2.52 -4.18 -0.15
CA LYS A 475 2.37 -3.37 -1.37
C LYS A 475 3.72 -2.83 -1.86
N ALA A 476 4.63 -2.49 -0.94
CA ALA A 476 5.98 -2.12 -1.33
C ALA A 476 6.76 -3.31 -1.93
N VAL A 477 6.48 -4.54 -1.49
CA VAL A 477 7.08 -5.75 -2.07
C VAL A 477 6.64 -5.95 -3.51
N CYS A 478 5.32 -5.93 -3.80
CA CYS A 478 4.85 -6.11 -5.18
C CYS A 478 5.33 -5.01 -6.12
N ILE A 479 5.43 -3.75 -5.66
CA ILE A 479 6.01 -2.65 -6.45
C ILE A 479 7.49 -2.90 -6.74
N LEU A 480 8.28 -3.31 -5.73
CA LEU A 480 9.68 -3.66 -5.95
C LEU A 480 9.82 -4.76 -7.01
N LEU A 481 9.02 -5.84 -6.91
CA LEU A 481 9.03 -6.91 -7.90
C LEU A 481 8.67 -6.41 -9.31
N THR A 482 7.76 -5.44 -9.43
CA THR A 482 7.47 -4.78 -10.71
C THR A 482 8.69 -4.05 -11.26
N LEU A 483 9.42 -3.31 -10.45
CA LEU A 483 10.65 -2.64 -10.88
C LEU A 483 11.71 -3.65 -11.34
N LEU A 484 11.84 -4.79 -10.64
CA LEU A 484 12.75 -5.86 -11.04
C LEU A 484 12.34 -6.51 -12.36
N HIS A 485 11.05 -6.81 -12.54
CA HIS A 485 10.53 -7.34 -13.80
C HIS A 485 10.84 -6.41 -14.99
N LEU A 486 10.69 -5.11 -14.79
CA LEU A 486 11.01 -4.09 -15.80
C LEU A 486 12.53 -3.85 -16.00
N GLY A 487 13.38 -4.57 -15.30
CA GLY A 487 14.82 -4.44 -15.39
C GLY A 487 15.39 -3.13 -14.81
N ILE A 488 14.64 -2.45 -13.95
CA ILE A 488 15.06 -1.19 -13.32
C ILE A 488 16.12 -1.47 -12.27
N LYS A 489 17.19 -0.67 -12.29
CA LYS A 489 18.40 -0.85 -11.47
C LYS A 489 18.69 0.37 -10.60
N ASN A 490 19.77 0.29 -9.81
CA ASN A 490 20.27 1.39 -8.98
C ASN A 490 19.28 1.84 -7.92
N ILE A 491 18.64 0.89 -7.23
CA ILE A 491 17.64 1.15 -6.20
C ILE A 491 18.31 1.23 -4.83
N TYR A 492 18.15 2.37 -4.14
CA TYR A 492 18.50 2.54 -2.72
C TYR A 492 17.30 2.18 -1.86
N LEU A 493 17.40 1.10 -1.10
CA LEU A 493 16.27 0.54 -0.34
C LEU A 493 16.47 0.70 1.17
N GLY A 494 15.47 1.21 1.84
CA GLY A 494 15.45 1.37 3.28
C GLY A 494 14.06 1.31 3.91
N PRO A 495 13.98 1.60 5.22
CA PRO A 495 15.08 1.91 6.14
C PRO A 495 15.92 0.71 6.56
N THR A 496 15.44 -0.52 6.36
CA THR A 496 16.17 -1.78 6.54
C THR A 496 15.90 -2.68 5.33
N LEU A 497 16.75 -3.68 5.11
CA LEU A 497 16.45 -4.72 4.13
C LEU A 497 15.38 -5.68 4.69
N PRO A 498 14.55 -6.30 3.83
CA PRO A 498 13.53 -7.24 4.27
C PRO A 498 14.13 -8.47 4.97
N ALA A 499 13.59 -8.80 6.16
CA ALA A 499 14.05 -9.95 6.96
C ALA A 499 13.81 -11.31 6.29
N PHE A 500 12.92 -11.36 5.31
CA PHE A 500 12.60 -12.57 4.56
C PHE A 500 13.51 -12.80 3.33
N ILE A 501 14.45 -11.91 3.06
CA ILE A 501 15.41 -12.07 1.97
C ILE A 501 16.63 -12.81 2.50
N SER A 502 16.92 -14.00 1.96
CA SER A 502 18.12 -14.79 2.29
C SER A 502 19.39 -14.14 1.72
N PRO A 503 20.58 -14.47 2.24
CA PRO A 503 21.84 -13.94 1.72
C PRO A 503 22.05 -14.22 0.22
N ASN A 504 21.70 -15.41 -0.27
CA ASN A 504 21.87 -15.76 -1.68
C ASN A 504 20.89 -15.01 -2.58
N VAL A 505 19.63 -14.88 -2.17
CA VAL A 505 18.63 -14.07 -2.89
C VAL A 505 19.03 -12.58 -2.87
N LEU A 506 19.55 -12.07 -1.74
CA LEU A 506 20.07 -10.71 -1.68
C LEU A 506 21.25 -10.51 -2.64
N GLN A 507 22.19 -11.44 -2.69
CA GLN A 507 23.32 -11.37 -3.61
C GLN A 507 22.84 -11.33 -5.07
N TYR A 508 21.86 -12.17 -5.43
CA TYR A 508 21.24 -12.14 -6.74
C TYR A 508 20.65 -10.77 -7.08
N LEU A 509 19.95 -10.14 -6.13
CA LEU A 509 19.35 -8.81 -6.31
C LEU A 509 20.42 -7.72 -6.47
N VAL A 510 21.51 -7.80 -5.72
CA VAL A 510 22.65 -6.88 -5.84
C VAL A 510 23.32 -7.02 -7.20
N ASP A 511 23.64 -8.26 -7.61
CA ASP A 511 24.40 -8.52 -8.85
C ASP A 511 23.62 -8.15 -10.11
N ASN A 512 22.32 -8.39 -10.14
CA ASN A 512 21.49 -8.18 -11.32
C ASN A 512 20.83 -6.79 -11.39
N TYR A 513 20.50 -6.19 -10.24
CA TYR A 513 19.72 -4.94 -10.15
C TYR A 513 20.43 -3.80 -9.42
N ASN A 514 21.64 -4.05 -8.89
CA ASN A 514 22.39 -3.06 -8.10
C ASN A 514 21.56 -2.45 -6.97
N ILE A 515 20.83 -3.30 -6.22
CA ILE A 515 20.11 -2.86 -5.03
C ILE A 515 21.12 -2.59 -3.91
N SER A 516 21.01 -1.43 -3.29
CA SER A 516 21.88 -1.01 -2.19
C SER A 516 21.04 -0.60 -0.97
N PRO A 517 21.44 -0.95 0.25
CA PRO A 517 20.82 -0.35 1.43
C PRO A 517 21.15 1.14 1.49
N ILE A 518 20.21 1.95 2.02
CA ILE A 518 20.51 3.35 2.33
C ILE A 518 21.61 3.43 3.41
N SER A 519 22.41 4.50 3.37
CA SER A 519 23.45 4.76 4.37
C SER A 519 23.24 6.10 5.09
N THR A 520 23.97 7.14 4.71
CA THR A 520 23.66 8.51 5.13
C THR A 520 23.34 9.36 3.90
N PRO A 521 22.46 10.38 4.03
CA PRO A 521 22.09 11.23 2.90
C PRO A 521 23.26 11.76 2.12
N GLU A 522 24.30 12.24 2.81
CA GLU A 522 25.51 12.84 2.21
C GLU A 522 26.30 11.80 1.39
N LYS A 523 26.46 10.58 1.93
CA LYS A 523 27.20 9.52 1.25
C LYS A 523 26.45 9.03 0.03
N ASP A 524 25.13 8.84 0.18
CA ASP A 524 24.30 8.34 -0.91
C ASP A 524 24.19 9.38 -2.03
N LEU A 525 23.95 10.66 -1.70
CA LEU A 525 23.97 11.75 -2.69
C LEU A 525 25.33 11.86 -3.40
N LYS A 526 26.45 11.75 -2.66
CA LYS A 526 27.77 11.75 -3.28
C LYS A 526 28.00 10.56 -4.21
N LYS A 527 27.49 9.37 -3.85
CA LYS A 527 27.61 8.17 -4.70
C LYS A 527 26.77 8.31 -5.97
N ILE A 528 25.60 8.95 -5.88
CA ILE A 528 24.66 9.14 -6.99
C ILE A 528 25.15 10.22 -7.97
N LEU A 529 25.62 11.33 -7.44
CA LEU A 529 25.93 12.54 -8.24
C LEU A 529 27.41 12.64 -8.64
N GLY A 530 28.31 11.83 -8.09
CA GLY A 530 29.74 11.83 -8.36
C GLY A 530 30.48 12.74 -7.38
#